data_018bc0474f8f03ca92b2b9f8cfccae8e
#
_entry.id   018bc0474f8f03ca92b2b9f8cfccae8e
#
_cell.length_a   1.000
_cell.length_b   1.000
_cell.length_c   1.000
_cell.angle_alpha   90.00
_cell.angle_beta   90.00
_cell.angle_gamma   90.00
#
_symmetry.space_group_name_H-M   'P 1'
#
loop_
_entity.id
_entity.type
_entity.pdbx_description
1 polymer ?
#
loop_
_entity_poly.entity_id
_entity_poly.type
_entity_poly.pdbx_seq_one_letter_code
_entity_poly.pdbx_strand_id
1 'polypeptide(L)'
;MWSANLRVTLPKRILDATPPRRIITGPRFTPVVQALPSIVPFVAPDEIERSRGQKFSVRLGANELTFGPSPRAVEAMQAAAATAWMYGDPKSHNLRQALADHHGVQPLNITVGEGIDGILCNLTHLLIGPGDKLVTTKGTYPTLNYFVAGKGGLLQTVPYGPDDRQDLPALLAKAWEVDAKVLYVVNPDNPSGSWHAEGKIESLIEGLPPGCLLLLDEAYHELGVDFDANAKVAVDDLRVLRLRTFSKAYGLAGARIGYALGAPEIIAAFDKIRNHFAISRVGQAGALAALLDQAYLHEVRERVRHARETLGSIAAQHGMRCLPSATNFVTMDCGKDGAFARLVLSELTERNVFVRMPGVPPLDRCIRVSCSSDEDLRIFSEALPGALKDAERKLGSK
;
A
#
# COMPACT_ATOMS: atom_id res chain seq x y z
N MET A 1 29.98 -7.60 20.16
CA MET A 1 30.68 -8.83 20.58
C MET A 1 30.07 -10.02 19.86
N TRP A 2 30.60 -10.31 18.69
CA TRP A 2 30.28 -11.55 17.94
C TRP A 2 31.62 -12.12 17.48
N SER A 3 32.29 -12.85 18.36
CA SER A 3 33.41 -13.70 18.02
C SER A 3 33.34 -14.92 18.93
N ALA A 4 32.77 -15.99 18.46
CA ALA A 4 32.96 -17.32 19.04
C ALA A 4 32.92 -18.36 17.94
N ASN A 5 34.10 -18.74 17.46
CA ASN A 5 34.57 -20.06 17.02
C ASN A 5 33.49 -21.11 16.69
N LEU A 6 33.16 -21.24 15.43
CA LEU A 6 32.69 -22.50 14.86
C LEU A 6 33.83 -23.09 14.00
N ARG A 7 34.69 -23.92 14.61
CA ARG A 7 35.55 -24.83 13.86
C ARG A 7 34.69 -25.98 13.36
N VAL A 8 34.29 -25.93 12.09
CA VAL A 8 33.76 -27.09 11.39
C VAL A 8 34.95 -27.91 10.91
N THR A 9 35.23 -29.01 11.62
CA THR A 9 36.18 -30.04 11.16
C THR A 9 35.53 -30.86 10.04
N LEU A 10 35.93 -30.61 8.81
CA LEU A 10 35.57 -31.48 7.66
C LEU A 10 36.36 -32.81 7.74
N PRO A 11 35.71 -33.97 7.56
CA PRO A 11 36.41 -35.26 7.56
C PRO A 11 37.33 -35.37 6.35
N LYS A 12 38.60 -35.67 6.61
CA LYS A 12 39.61 -36.07 5.58
C LYS A 12 39.24 -37.45 5.03
N ARG A 13 38.49 -37.52 3.95
CA ARG A 13 38.41 -38.65 3.00
C ARG A 13 37.41 -38.30 1.90
N ILE A 14 37.87 -37.70 0.82
CA ILE A 14 37.31 -37.79 -0.52
C ILE A 14 38.35 -37.16 -1.49
N LEU A 15 39.41 -37.91 -1.83
CA LEU A 15 40.35 -37.48 -2.85
C LEU A 15 40.65 -38.56 -3.91
N ASP A 16 39.86 -39.63 -4.00
CA ASP A 16 40.06 -40.65 -5.07
C ASP A 16 38.70 -41.21 -5.52
N ALA A 17 37.88 -40.36 -6.11
CA ALA A 17 36.78 -40.83 -6.94
C ALA A 17 36.63 -39.85 -8.12
N THR A 18 36.73 -40.36 -9.33
CA THR A 18 36.33 -39.60 -10.53
C THR A 18 34.98 -39.00 -10.30
N PRO A 19 34.81 -37.65 -10.28
CA PRO A 19 33.54 -37.07 -9.92
C PRO A 19 32.47 -37.53 -10.93
N PRO A 20 31.32 -38.03 -10.45
CA PRO A 20 30.21 -38.35 -11.33
C PRO A 20 29.88 -37.06 -12.11
N ARG A 21 29.58 -37.21 -13.42
CA ARG A 21 29.16 -36.08 -14.27
C ARG A 21 28.15 -35.28 -13.46
N ARG A 22 28.51 -34.05 -13.04
CA ARG A 22 27.62 -33.16 -12.30
C ARG A 22 26.40 -32.91 -13.17
N ILE A 23 25.29 -33.53 -12.83
CA ILE A 23 24.00 -33.02 -13.27
C ILE A 23 23.88 -31.63 -12.62
N ILE A 24 23.97 -30.57 -13.42
CA ILE A 24 23.79 -29.20 -12.96
C ILE A 24 22.31 -29.09 -12.66
N THR A 25 21.93 -29.38 -11.42
CA THR A 25 20.59 -29.06 -10.89
C THR A 25 20.62 -27.62 -10.43
N GLY A 26 19.63 -26.85 -10.83
CA GLY A 26 19.46 -25.47 -10.35
C GLY A 26 19.38 -25.37 -8.82
N PRO A 27 19.27 -24.15 -8.26
CA PRO A 27 19.17 -23.96 -6.82
C PRO A 27 17.93 -24.66 -6.25
N ARG A 28 18.08 -25.22 -5.06
CA ARG A 28 16.95 -25.83 -4.33
C ARG A 28 16.17 -24.75 -3.61
N PHE A 29 15.10 -24.25 -4.24
CA PHE A 29 14.17 -23.33 -3.58
C PHE A 29 13.42 -24.02 -2.43
N THR A 30 12.95 -23.24 -1.46
CA THR A 30 12.08 -23.76 -0.40
C THR A 30 10.76 -24.24 -1.01
N PRO A 31 10.08 -25.25 -0.41
CA PRO A 31 8.78 -25.74 -0.90
C PRO A 31 7.73 -24.62 -1.04
N VAL A 32 7.73 -23.64 -0.12
CA VAL A 32 6.85 -22.48 -0.19
C VAL A 32 7.08 -21.70 -1.48
N VAL A 33 8.33 -21.33 -1.78
CA VAL A 33 8.66 -20.54 -2.98
C VAL A 33 8.39 -21.33 -4.27
N GLN A 34 8.63 -22.65 -4.27
CA GLN A 34 8.31 -23.51 -5.41
C GLN A 34 6.83 -23.54 -5.76
N ALA A 35 5.96 -23.41 -4.75
CA ALA A 35 4.50 -23.42 -4.92
C ALA A 35 3.92 -22.08 -5.37
N LEU A 36 4.69 -20.97 -5.31
CA LEU A 36 4.21 -19.63 -5.69
C LEU A 36 4.27 -19.42 -7.22
N PRO A 37 3.29 -18.69 -7.78
CA PRO A 37 3.34 -18.31 -9.19
C PRO A 37 4.46 -17.29 -9.43
N SER A 38 5.20 -17.45 -10.56
CA SER A 38 6.23 -16.51 -11.02
C SER A 38 5.59 -15.35 -11.79
N ILE A 39 4.69 -14.60 -11.15
CA ILE A 39 4.04 -13.42 -11.74
C ILE A 39 4.34 -12.18 -10.93
N VAL A 40 4.52 -11.05 -11.62
CA VAL A 40 4.58 -9.74 -10.97
C VAL A 40 3.15 -9.28 -10.67
N PRO A 41 2.79 -9.05 -9.40
CA PRO A 41 1.41 -8.74 -9.03
C PRO A 41 0.91 -7.38 -9.50
N PHE A 42 1.84 -6.48 -9.86
CA PHE A 42 1.54 -5.12 -10.30
C PHE A 42 2.23 -4.84 -11.64
N VAL A 43 1.41 -4.53 -12.65
CA VAL A 43 1.91 -4.05 -13.94
C VAL A 43 1.96 -2.53 -13.90
N ALA A 44 3.16 -1.96 -14.01
CA ALA A 44 3.36 -0.51 -14.03
C ALA A 44 2.85 0.11 -15.34
N PRO A 45 2.40 1.39 -15.34
CA PRO A 45 2.02 2.06 -16.57
C PRO A 45 3.16 2.08 -17.61
N ASP A 46 4.41 2.22 -17.18
CA ASP A 46 5.59 2.16 -18.06
C ASP A 46 5.75 0.84 -18.80
N GLU A 47 5.37 -0.28 -18.18
CA GLU A 47 5.38 -1.60 -18.84
C GLU A 47 4.30 -1.69 -19.91
N ILE A 48 3.10 -1.19 -19.61
CA ILE A 48 2.00 -1.12 -20.58
C ILE A 48 2.40 -0.22 -21.75
N GLU A 49 2.97 0.95 -21.49
CA GLU A 49 3.47 1.86 -22.53
C GLU A 49 4.50 1.20 -23.43
N ARG A 50 5.47 0.50 -22.84
CA ARG A 50 6.48 -0.26 -23.62
C ARG A 50 5.84 -1.32 -24.50
N SER A 51 4.88 -2.07 -23.98
CA SER A 51 4.20 -3.13 -24.74
C SER A 51 3.31 -2.60 -25.86
N ARG A 52 2.72 -1.41 -25.66
CA ARG A 52 1.88 -0.73 -26.67
C ARG A 52 2.68 0.09 -27.67
N GLY A 53 3.95 0.41 -27.37
CA GLY A 53 4.75 1.35 -28.16
C GLY A 53 4.27 2.82 -28.09
N GLN A 54 3.40 3.14 -27.15
CA GLN A 54 2.77 4.45 -27.00
C GLN A 54 2.62 4.86 -25.55
N LYS A 55 2.93 6.13 -25.24
CA LYS A 55 2.75 6.72 -23.91
C LYS A 55 1.27 7.03 -23.64
N PHE A 56 0.89 7.00 -22.37
CA PHE A 56 -0.38 7.55 -21.93
C PHE A 56 -0.36 9.07 -21.99
N SER A 57 -1.46 9.68 -22.40
CA SER A 57 -1.68 11.12 -22.31
C SER A 57 -1.84 11.56 -20.86
N VAL A 58 -2.46 10.70 -20.04
CA VAL A 58 -2.64 10.92 -18.60
C VAL A 58 -2.59 9.60 -17.83
N ARG A 59 -1.94 9.63 -16.65
CA ARG A 59 -1.79 8.47 -15.75
C ARG A 59 -2.54 8.69 -14.45
N LEU A 60 -3.77 8.14 -14.34
CA LEU A 60 -4.68 8.29 -13.21
C LEU A 60 -4.93 6.96 -12.45
N GLY A 61 -4.01 6.00 -12.53
CA GLY A 61 -4.26 4.66 -12.01
C GLY A 61 -3.39 4.22 -10.83
N ALA A 62 -2.28 4.91 -10.52
CA ALA A 62 -1.31 4.47 -9.52
C ALA A 62 -1.48 5.12 -8.14
N ASN A 63 -2.47 5.99 -7.96
CA ASN A 63 -2.69 6.77 -6.73
C ASN A 63 -1.46 7.58 -6.31
N GLU A 64 -0.70 8.04 -7.31
CA GLU A 64 0.38 9.01 -7.13
C GLU A 64 -0.22 10.40 -6.95
N LEU A 65 0.52 11.28 -6.31
CA LEU A 65 0.15 12.68 -6.15
C LEU A 65 0.76 13.48 -7.32
N THR A 66 -0.02 13.76 -8.35
CA THR A 66 0.45 14.48 -9.55
C THR A 66 0.82 15.93 -9.28
N PHE A 67 0.36 16.49 -8.17
CA PHE A 67 0.77 17.84 -7.71
C PHE A 67 2.23 17.89 -7.26
N GLY A 68 2.87 16.72 -7.06
CA GLY A 68 4.26 16.61 -6.63
C GLY A 68 4.48 16.81 -5.14
N PRO A 69 5.72 16.62 -4.68
CA PRO A 69 6.11 16.90 -3.31
C PRO A 69 6.27 18.41 -3.06
N SER A 70 6.32 18.80 -1.78
CA SER A 70 6.64 20.17 -1.36
C SER A 70 7.93 20.65 -2.02
N PRO A 71 8.00 21.93 -2.47
CA PRO A 71 9.23 22.53 -2.97
C PRO A 71 10.39 22.42 -1.97
N ARG A 72 10.12 22.55 -0.67
CA ARG A 72 11.12 22.34 0.39
C ARG A 72 11.65 20.91 0.43
N ALA A 73 10.79 19.93 0.18
CA ALA A 73 11.21 18.52 0.10
C ALA A 73 12.09 18.28 -1.14
N VAL A 74 11.75 18.89 -2.28
CA VAL A 74 12.57 18.80 -3.51
C VAL A 74 13.95 19.40 -3.26
N GLU A 75 14.03 20.60 -2.69
CA GLU A 75 15.30 21.27 -2.35
C GLU A 75 16.15 20.44 -1.39
N ALA A 76 15.55 19.89 -0.33
CA ALA A 76 16.24 19.03 0.62
C ALA A 76 16.79 17.74 -0.03
N MET A 77 16.02 17.14 -0.94
CA MET A 77 16.47 15.95 -1.69
C MET A 77 17.61 16.29 -2.65
N GLN A 78 17.55 17.43 -3.33
CA GLN A 78 18.63 17.90 -4.22
C GLN A 78 19.92 18.15 -3.45
N ALA A 79 19.86 18.82 -2.28
CA ALA A 79 21.01 19.03 -1.42
C ALA A 79 21.58 17.70 -0.90
N ALA A 80 20.72 16.75 -0.50
CA ALA A 80 21.16 15.45 -0.01
C ALA A 80 21.77 14.58 -1.13
N ALA A 81 21.37 14.75 -2.39
CA ALA A 81 21.91 14.00 -3.53
C ALA A 81 23.43 14.18 -3.68
N ALA A 82 23.98 15.36 -3.37
CA ALA A 82 25.43 15.61 -3.39
C ALA A 82 26.21 14.71 -2.41
N THR A 83 25.55 14.16 -1.40
CA THR A 83 26.14 13.29 -0.38
C THR A 83 25.65 11.84 -0.48
N ALA A 84 25.04 11.44 -1.61
CA ALA A 84 24.48 10.11 -1.82
C ALA A 84 25.53 8.97 -1.82
N TRP A 85 26.83 9.31 -1.88
CA TRP A 85 27.92 8.34 -1.71
C TRP A 85 28.07 7.82 -0.26
N MET A 86 27.41 8.46 0.70
CA MET A 86 27.33 8.01 2.10
C MET A 86 26.02 7.26 2.35
N TYR A 87 26.07 6.23 3.20
CA TYR A 87 24.85 5.62 3.71
C TYR A 87 23.98 6.63 4.48
N GLY A 88 22.68 6.43 4.47
CA GLY A 88 21.75 7.15 5.34
C GLY A 88 21.96 6.78 6.82
N ASP A 89 21.36 7.55 7.71
CA ASP A 89 21.31 7.18 9.13
C ASP A 89 20.47 5.90 9.31
N PRO A 90 21.05 4.80 9.82
CA PRO A 90 20.35 3.53 9.99
C PRO A 90 19.17 3.61 10.98
N LYS A 91 19.14 4.61 11.84
CA LYS A 91 18.05 4.85 12.79
C LYS A 91 17.06 5.92 12.32
N SER A 92 17.36 6.62 11.22
CA SER A 92 16.56 7.78 10.73
C SER A 92 16.23 8.75 11.86
N HIS A 93 17.24 9.07 12.71
CA HIS A 93 17.07 9.76 14.01
C HIS A 93 16.27 11.06 13.88
N ASN A 94 16.68 11.96 12.98
CA ASN A 94 16.03 13.26 12.83
C ASN A 94 14.58 13.12 12.35
N LEU A 95 14.32 12.19 11.41
CA LEU A 95 12.98 11.93 10.93
C LEU A 95 12.10 11.32 12.02
N ARG A 96 12.62 10.35 12.78
CA ARG A 96 11.88 9.74 13.90
C ARG A 96 11.58 10.75 15.00
N GLN A 97 12.51 11.65 15.32
CA GLN A 97 12.26 12.72 16.29
C GLN A 97 11.15 13.66 15.80
N ALA A 98 11.24 14.14 14.56
CA ALA A 98 10.21 15.02 13.99
C ALA A 98 8.82 14.35 13.91
N LEU A 99 8.77 13.05 13.58
CA LEU A 99 7.53 12.28 13.62
C LEU A 99 6.99 12.13 15.04
N ALA A 100 7.84 11.90 16.03
CA ALA A 100 7.45 11.82 17.43
C ALA A 100 6.84 13.14 17.91
N ASP A 101 7.49 14.26 17.61
CA ASP A 101 7.00 15.60 17.91
C ASP A 101 5.65 15.89 17.22
N HIS A 102 5.54 15.51 15.94
CA HIS A 102 4.31 15.68 15.13
C HIS A 102 3.12 14.90 15.71
N HIS A 103 3.35 13.67 16.18
CA HIS A 103 2.29 12.79 16.72
C HIS A 103 2.10 12.92 18.23
N GLY A 104 2.96 13.68 18.95
CA GLY A 104 2.91 13.78 20.39
C GLY A 104 3.26 12.47 21.12
N VAL A 105 4.18 11.68 20.56
CA VAL A 105 4.62 10.37 21.09
C VAL A 105 6.14 10.34 21.29
N GLN A 106 6.68 9.22 21.78
CA GLN A 106 8.13 9.07 21.92
C GLN A 106 8.76 8.50 20.63
N PRO A 107 10.02 8.81 20.31
CA PRO A 107 10.72 8.19 19.18
C PRO A 107 10.78 6.64 19.26
N LEU A 108 10.65 6.07 20.45
CA LEU A 108 10.56 4.62 20.67
C LEU A 108 9.26 4.00 20.11
N ASN A 109 8.23 4.81 19.90
CA ASN A 109 6.97 4.37 19.32
C ASN A 109 6.99 4.34 17.79
N ILE A 110 8.14 4.67 17.13
CA ILE A 110 8.20 4.85 15.69
C ILE A 110 9.31 4.01 15.07
N THR A 111 8.99 3.28 14.01
CA THR A 111 9.96 2.72 13.07
C THR A 111 9.74 3.28 11.67
N VAL A 112 10.83 3.54 10.93
CA VAL A 112 10.80 4.01 9.53
C VAL A 112 11.21 2.85 8.62
N GLY A 113 10.52 2.70 7.49
CA GLY A 113 10.77 1.64 6.52
C GLY A 113 10.66 2.12 5.08
N GLU A 114 10.99 1.21 4.14
CA GLU A 114 10.97 1.44 2.69
C GLU A 114 9.54 1.52 2.13
N GLY A 115 8.82 2.54 2.55
CA GLY A 115 7.38 2.63 2.40
C GLY A 115 6.66 1.65 3.35
N ILE A 116 5.34 1.66 3.31
CA ILE A 116 4.53 0.68 4.06
C ILE A 116 4.89 -0.75 3.63
N ASP A 117 5.16 -1.00 2.35
CA ASP A 117 5.47 -2.34 1.84
C ASP A 117 6.69 -2.97 2.52
N GLY A 118 7.76 -2.19 2.76
CA GLY A 118 8.93 -2.65 3.52
C GLY A 118 8.60 -3.01 4.97
N ILE A 119 7.73 -2.22 5.61
CA ILE A 119 7.26 -2.49 6.97
C ILE A 119 6.38 -3.75 6.99
N LEU A 120 5.48 -3.94 6.02
CA LEU A 120 4.64 -5.13 5.87
C LEU A 120 5.50 -6.39 5.66
N CYS A 121 6.54 -6.29 4.83
CA CYS A 121 7.49 -7.38 4.62
C CYS A 121 8.18 -7.77 5.93
N ASN A 122 8.71 -6.79 6.67
CA ASN A 122 9.35 -7.03 7.96
C ASN A 122 8.36 -7.61 8.98
N LEU A 123 7.14 -7.09 9.04
CA LEU A 123 6.11 -7.59 9.95
C LEU A 123 5.81 -9.08 9.71
N THR A 124 5.72 -9.51 8.45
CA THR A 124 5.50 -10.93 8.14
C THR A 124 6.67 -11.81 8.58
N HIS A 125 7.91 -11.27 8.60
CA HIS A 125 9.04 -11.98 9.20
C HIS A 125 8.92 -12.12 10.72
N LEU A 126 8.34 -11.14 11.39
CA LEU A 126 8.16 -11.15 12.84
C LEU A 126 7.03 -12.07 13.30
N LEU A 127 5.94 -12.12 12.55
CA LEU A 127 4.69 -12.71 13.04
C LEU A 127 4.21 -13.94 12.28
N ILE A 128 4.59 -14.13 11.02
CA ILE A 128 4.01 -15.15 10.16
C ILE A 128 5.01 -16.26 9.85
N GLY A 129 4.67 -17.47 10.25
CA GLY A 129 5.30 -18.72 9.85
C GLY A 129 4.33 -19.61 9.09
N PRO A 130 4.77 -20.80 8.66
CA PRO A 130 3.90 -21.77 7.97
C PRO A 130 2.68 -22.14 8.79
N GLY A 131 1.49 -21.96 8.19
CA GLY A 131 0.21 -22.28 8.82
C GLY A 131 -0.40 -21.17 9.68
N ASP A 132 0.34 -20.12 10.02
CA ASP A 132 -0.21 -18.95 10.72
C ASP A 132 -1.23 -18.20 9.86
N LYS A 133 -2.27 -17.67 10.47
CA LYS A 133 -3.41 -17.10 9.76
C LYS A 133 -3.44 -15.58 9.89
N LEU A 134 -3.69 -14.94 8.73
CA LEU A 134 -3.98 -13.52 8.63
C LEU A 134 -5.37 -13.33 8.05
N VAL A 135 -6.17 -12.45 8.66
CA VAL A 135 -7.51 -12.09 8.17
C VAL A 135 -7.51 -10.71 7.56
N THR A 136 -8.18 -10.55 6.41
CA THR A 136 -8.37 -9.25 5.75
C THR A 136 -9.59 -9.24 4.83
N THR A 137 -9.93 -8.09 4.27
CA THR A 137 -10.99 -7.97 3.26
C THR A 137 -10.51 -8.45 1.89
N LYS A 138 -11.32 -9.28 1.22
CA LYS A 138 -11.02 -9.78 -0.12
C LYS A 138 -11.02 -8.63 -1.13
N GLY A 139 -9.87 -8.33 -1.70
CA GLY A 139 -9.73 -7.28 -2.72
C GLY A 139 -9.25 -5.92 -2.20
N THR A 140 -9.03 -5.76 -0.89
CA THR A 140 -8.29 -4.61 -0.35
C THR A 140 -6.81 -4.65 -0.79
N TYR A 141 -6.01 -3.65 -0.37
CA TYR A 141 -4.62 -3.52 -0.81
C TYR A 141 -3.83 -4.84 -0.67
N PRO A 142 -3.32 -5.42 -1.78
CA PRO A 142 -2.94 -6.82 -1.80
C PRO A 142 -1.49 -7.13 -1.44
N THR A 143 -0.61 -6.15 -1.24
CA THR A 143 0.85 -6.38 -1.08
C THR A 143 1.14 -7.32 0.10
N LEU A 144 0.44 -7.14 1.23
CA LEU A 144 0.61 -8.01 2.39
C LEU A 144 0.32 -9.49 2.07
N ASN A 145 -0.63 -9.76 1.18
CA ASN A 145 -1.03 -11.13 0.80
C ASN A 145 0.15 -11.92 0.21
N TYR A 146 0.99 -11.26 -0.60
CA TYR A 146 2.18 -11.87 -1.19
C TYR A 146 3.22 -12.20 -0.13
N PHE A 147 3.44 -11.30 0.82
CA PHE A 147 4.38 -11.54 1.90
C PHE A 147 3.93 -12.68 2.81
N VAL A 148 2.64 -12.74 3.15
CA VAL A 148 2.05 -13.84 3.93
C VAL A 148 2.22 -15.17 3.20
N ALA A 149 1.85 -15.24 1.91
CA ALA A 149 2.03 -16.43 1.08
C ALA A 149 3.51 -16.84 1.00
N GLY A 150 4.43 -15.87 0.83
CA GLY A 150 5.88 -16.10 0.80
C GLY A 150 6.47 -16.67 2.09
N LYS A 151 5.75 -16.57 3.21
CA LYS A 151 6.11 -17.20 4.50
C LYS A 151 5.40 -18.52 4.75
N GLY A 152 4.53 -18.97 3.84
CA GLY A 152 3.68 -20.14 4.04
C GLY A 152 2.52 -19.90 5.00
N GLY A 153 2.21 -18.63 5.29
CA GLY A 153 1.03 -18.22 6.04
C GLY A 153 -0.25 -18.42 5.24
N LEU A 154 -1.37 -18.47 5.93
CA LEU A 154 -2.70 -18.71 5.37
C LEU A 154 -3.51 -17.41 5.39
N LEU A 155 -3.84 -16.91 4.20
CA LEU A 155 -4.71 -15.77 4.05
C LEU A 155 -6.17 -16.21 4.17
N GLN A 156 -6.90 -15.59 5.11
CA GLN A 156 -8.33 -15.74 5.30
C GLN A 156 -9.02 -14.43 4.92
N THR A 157 -10.05 -14.47 4.08
CA THR A 157 -10.66 -13.26 3.57
C THR A 157 -12.16 -13.19 3.82
N VAL A 158 -12.64 -11.96 4.05
CA VAL A 158 -14.05 -11.62 4.16
C VAL A 158 -14.41 -10.69 3.00
N PRO A 159 -15.55 -10.84 2.33
CA PRO A 159 -15.98 -9.90 1.28
C PRO A 159 -16.24 -8.50 1.86
N TYR A 160 -16.31 -7.49 0.99
CA TYR A 160 -16.87 -6.17 1.36
C TYR A 160 -18.32 -6.30 1.78
N GLY A 161 -18.74 -5.43 2.69
CA GLY A 161 -20.15 -5.28 3.07
C GLY A 161 -21.02 -4.75 1.94
N PRO A 162 -22.35 -4.77 2.13
CA PRO A 162 -23.31 -4.31 1.12
C PRO A 162 -23.22 -2.80 0.82
N ASP A 163 -22.54 -2.05 1.67
CA ASP A 163 -22.26 -0.61 1.53
C ASP A 163 -20.91 -0.32 0.84
N ASP A 164 -20.26 -1.33 0.27
CA ASP A 164 -18.94 -1.27 -0.38
C ASP A 164 -17.79 -0.90 0.59
N ARG A 165 -17.99 -1.10 1.92
CA ARG A 165 -16.97 -0.90 2.95
C ARG A 165 -16.42 -2.24 3.44
N GLN A 166 -15.25 -2.21 4.07
CA GLN A 166 -14.75 -3.37 4.79
C GLN A 166 -15.74 -3.73 5.91
N ASP A 167 -16.17 -4.99 5.99
CA ASP A 167 -17.13 -5.46 7.01
C ASP A 167 -16.36 -5.78 8.30
N LEU A 168 -16.19 -4.77 9.17
CA LEU A 168 -15.42 -4.93 10.41
C LEU A 168 -16.00 -6.00 11.34
N PRO A 169 -17.32 -6.12 11.56
CA PRO A 169 -17.90 -7.22 12.33
C PRO A 169 -17.57 -8.61 11.76
N ALA A 170 -17.69 -8.79 10.44
CA ALA A 170 -17.39 -10.07 9.81
C ALA A 170 -15.87 -10.38 9.83
N LEU A 171 -15.02 -9.36 9.69
CA LEU A 171 -13.57 -9.49 9.85
C LEU A 171 -13.20 -9.94 11.26
N LEU A 172 -13.81 -9.34 12.28
CA LEU A 172 -13.59 -9.70 13.68
C LEU A 172 -14.06 -11.14 13.97
N ALA A 173 -15.27 -11.48 13.52
CA ALA A 173 -15.80 -12.84 13.66
C ALA A 173 -14.88 -13.88 12.99
N LYS A 174 -14.37 -13.57 11.78
CA LYS A 174 -13.42 -14.44 11.08
C LYS A 174 -12.09 -14.55 11.84
N ALA A 175 -11.59 -13.47 12.44
CA ALA A 175 -10.37 -13.51 13.24
C ALA A 175 -10.50 -14.46 14.45
N TRP A 176 -11.64 -14.44 15.13
CA TRP A 176 -11.94 -15.39 16.20
C TRP A 176 -12.08 -16.82 15.70
N GLU A 177 -12.85 -17.05 14.61
CA GLU A 177 -13.10 -18.37 14.03
C GLU A 177 -11.80 -19.10 13.68
N VAL A 178 -10.82 -18.38 13.16
CA VAL A 178 -9.60 -18.99 12.63
C VAL A 178 -8.41 -18.88 13.57
N ASP A 179 -8.56 -18.27 14.73
CA ASP A 179 -7.45 -17.93 15.63
C ASP A 179 -6.35 -17.16 14.89
N ALA A 180 -6.70 -15.97 14.40
CA ALA A 180 -5.82 -15.16 13.57
C ALA A 180 -4.70 -14.52 14.38
N LYS A 181 -3.47 -14.56 13.89
CA LYS A 181 -2.36 -13.77 14.45
C LYS A 181 -2.39 -12.30 14.07
N VAL A 182 -2.93 -12.02 12.89
CA VAL A 182 -3.00 -10.65 12.36
C VAL A 182 -4.37 -10.41 11.74
N LEU A 183 -4.97 -9.28 12.08
CA LEU A 183 -6.11 -8.70 11.40
C LEU A 183 -5.62 -7.45 10.65
N TYR A 184 -5.73 -7.44 9.32
CA TYR A 184 -5.31 -6.31 8.49
C TYR A 184 -6.50 -5.53 7.99
N VAL A 185 -6.57 -4.25 8.36
CA VAL A 185 -7.61 -3.29 7.98
C VAL A 185 -6.97 -2.06 7.37
N VAL A 186 -7.50 -1.59 6.24
CA VAL A 186 -7.05 -0.39 5.53
C VAL A 186 -8.06 0.72 5.74
N ASN A 187 -7.67 1.83 6.39
CA ASN A 187 -8.58 2.91 6.72
C ASN A 187 -7.91 4.30 6.60
N PRO A 188 -8.23 5.08 5.54
CA PRO A 188 -9.19 4.83 4.45
C PRO A 188 -8.76 3.72 3.50
N ASP A 189 -9.74 2.99 2.94
CA ASP A 189 -9.51 1.78 2.17
C ASP A 189 -9.07 2.04 0.72
N ASN A 190 -8.25 1.18 0.21
CA ASN A 190 -7.93 1.02 -1.20
C ASN A 190 -8.31 -0.41 -1.62
N PRO A 191 -9.29 -0.62 -2.53
CA PRO A 191 -9.68 0.28 -3.61
C PRO A 191 -11.00 1.04 -3.44
N SER A 192 -11.77 0.86 -2.38
CA SER A 192 -13.11 1.49 -2.29
C SER A 192 -13.06 3.00 -2.10
N GLY A 193 -12.02 3.53 -1.43
CA GLY A 193 -11.95 4.92 -0.97
C GLY A 193 -12.66 5.16 0.36
N SER A 194 -13.49 4.21 0.81
CA SER A 194 -14.31 4.31 2.00
C SER A 194 -13.51 4.31 3.31
N TRP A 195 -14.16 4.71 4.39
CA TRP A 195 -13.53 4.73 5.71
C TRP A 195 -14.53 4.36 6.81
N HIS A 196 -13.99 3.98 7.94
CA HIS A 196 -14.71 3.80 9.19
C HIS A 196 -14.36 4.90 10.17
N ALA A 197 -15.39 5.39 10.90
CA ALA A 197 -15.20 6.35 11.97
C ALA A 197 -14.43 5.74 13.15
N GLU A 198 -13.81 6.61 13.95
CA GLU A 198 -12.96 6.27 15.09
C GLU A 198 -13.59 5.23 16.01
N GLY A 199 -14.80 5.45 16.50
CA GLY A 199 -15.47 4.52 17.43
C GLY A 199 -15.69 3.11 16.86
N LYS A 200 -15.71 2.94 15.52
CA LYS A 200 -15.76 1.61 14.90
C LYS A 200 -14.41 0.90 14.96
N ILE A 201 -13.32 1.65 14.82
CA ILE A 201 -11.96 1.11 14.96
C ILE A 201 -11.68 0.78 16.43
N GLU A 202 -12.08 1.64 17.37
CA GLU A 202 -11.98 1.37 18.81
C GLU A 202 -12.74 0.09 19.19
N SER A 203 -13.99 -0.05 18.74
CA SER A 203 -14.78 -1.27 18.97
C SER A 203 -14.15 -2.52 18.38
N LEU A 204 -13.48 -2.38 17.20
CA LEU A 204 -12.74 -3.48 16.60
C LEU A 204 -11.57 -3.91 17.47
N ILE A 205 -10.80 -2.95 18.01
CA ILE A 205 -9.66 -3.20 18.89
C ILE A 205 -10.09 -3.90 20.18
N GLU A 206 -11.18 -3.42 20.80
CA GLU A 206 -11.72 -4.03 22.01
C GLU A 206 -12.14 -5.49 21.81
N GLY A 207 -12.63 -5.82 20.61
CA GLY A 207 -13.11 -7.14 20.27
C GLY A 207 -12.03 -8.14 19.79
N LEU A 208 -10.76 -7.72 19.63
CA LEU A 208 -9.71 -8.60 19.06
C LEU A 208 -9.51 -9.89 19.86
N PRO A 209 -9.25 -11.02 19.18
CA PRO A 209 -8.82 -12.25 19.84
C PRO A 209 -7.52 -12.03 20.64
N PRO A 210 -7.30 -12.75 21.75
CA PRO A 210 -6.04 -12.69 22.48
C PRO A 210 -4.84 -13.02 21.59
N GLY A 211 -3.81 -12.16 21.61
CA GLY A 211 -2.61 -12.36 20.79
C GLY A 211 -2.75 -11.98 19.30
N CYS A 212 -3.92 -11.54 18.86
CA CYS A 212 -4.12 -11.00 17.51
C CYS A 212 -3.66 -9.54 17.44
N LEU A 213 -2.79 -9.22 16.47
CA LEU A 213 -2.38 -7.84 16.19
C LEU A 213 -3.30 -7.23 15.11
N LEU A 214 -3.93 -6.11 15.41
CA LEU A 214 -4.53 -5.24 14.39
C LEU A 214 -3.44 -4.47 13.67
N LEU A 215 -3.31 -4.72 12.37
CA LEU A 215 -2.49 -3.92 11.47
C LEU A 215 -3.40 -2.91 10.78
N LEU A 216 -3.34 -1.66 11.23
CA LEU A 216 -4.17 -0.58 10.70
C LEU A 216 -3.38 0.23 9.67
N ASP A 217 -3.72 0.02 8.40
CA ASP A 217 -3.06 0.72 7.28
C ASP A 217 -3.77 2.05 7.03
N GLU A 218 -3.10 3.11 7.36
CA GLU A 218 -3.57 4.48 7.27
C GLU A 218 -2.84 5.27 6.16
N ALA A 219 -2.55 4.61 5.03
CA ALA A 219 -1.80 5.21 3.91
C ALA A 219 -2.42 6.50 3.36
N TYR A 220 -3.71 6.73 3.59
CA TYR A 220 -4.45 7.90 3.11
C TYR A 220 -4.92 8.83 4.22
N HIS A 221 -4.49 8.62 5.44
CA HIS A 221 -4.98 9.35 6.63
C HIS A 221 -4.90 10.86 6.47
N GLU A 222 -3.80 11.38 5.98
CA GLU A 222 -3.57 12.83 5.84
C GLU A 222 -4.53 13.49 4.83
N LEU A 223 -5.22 12.72 4.01
CA LEU A 223 -6.18 13.19 2.99
C LEU A 223 -7.63 13.21 3.47
N GLY A 224 -7.90 12.65 4.63
CA GLY A 224 -9.21 12.64 5.26
C GLY A 224 -9.58 13.98 5.89
N VAL A 225 -9.91 14.98 5.08
CA VAL A 225 -10.22 16.34 5.56
C VAL A 225 -11.56 16.44 6.25
N ASP A 226 -12.53 15.60 5.84
CA ASP A 226 -13.94 15.72 6.20
C ASP A 226 -14.41 14.65 7.19
N PHE A 227 -13.51 13.86 7.74
CA PHE A 227 -13.84 12.85 8.73
C PHE A 227 -12.77 12.81 9.82
N ASP A 228 -13.20 12.51 11.03
CA ASP A 228 -12.30 12.27 12.14
C ASP A 228 -11.67 10.87 11.97
N ALA A 229 -10.57 10.85 11.23
CA ALA A 229 -9.79 9.64 10.97
C ALA A 229 -8.83 9.32 12.11
N ASN A 230 -8.84 10.14 13.16
CA ASN A 230 -7.96 9.96 14.30
C ASN A 230 -8.61 9.01 15.30
N ALA A 231 -8.50 7.70 15.04
CA ALA A 231 -8.74 6.76 16.11
C ALA A 231 -7.80 7.13 17.26
N LYS A 232 -8.35 7.43 18.44
CA LYS A 232 -7.58 7.68 19.68
C LYS A 232 -6.98 6.38 20.21
N VAL A 233 -6.34 5.64 19.28
CA VAL A 233 -5.64 4.43 19.65
C VAL A 233 -4.42 4.84 20.45
N ALA A 234 -4.36 4.39 21.70
CA ALA A 234 -3.19 4.59 22.53
C ALA A 234 -1.98 3.98 21.81
N VAL A 235 -0.92 4.78 21.62
CA VAL A 235 0.27 4.34 20.87
C VAL A 235 0.98 3.16 21.54
N ASP A 236 0.78 2.99 22.85
CA ASP A 236 1.35 1.90 23.64
C ASP A 236 0.45 0.65 23.71
N ASP A 237 -0.66 0.61 22.97
CA ASP A 237 -1.50 -0.58 22.89
C ASP A 237 -0.78 -1.68 22.10
N LEU A 238 -0.42 -2.76 22.77
CA LEU A 238 0.26 -3.93 22.19
C LEU A 238 -0.58 -4.67 21.14
N ARG A 239 -1.85 -4.33 21.00
CA ARG A 239 -2.77 -4.99 20.06
C ARG A 239 -2.81 -4.29 18.71
N VAL A 240 -2.18 -3.10 18.55
CA VAL A 240 -2.32 -2.29 17.33
C VAL A 240 -0.97 -1.81 16.83
N LEU A 241 -0.77 -1.91 15.51
CA LEU A 241 0.31 -1.23 14.79
C LEU A 241 -0.30 -0.40 13.66
N ARG A 242 -0.07 0.91 13.68
CA ARG A 242 -0.58 1.86 12.68
C ARG A 242 0.49 2.14 11.64
N LEU A 243 0.11 2.12 10.36
CA LEU A 243 1.02 2.33 9.24
C LEU A 243 0.72 3.64 8.53
N ARG A 244 1.75 4.42 8.23
CA ARG A 244 1.69 5.71 7.53
C ARG A 244 2.73 5.80 6.43
N THR A 245 2.52 6.68 5.46
CA THR A 245 3.41 6.80 4.31
C THR A 245 3.60 8.23 3.83
N PHE A 246 4.77 8.53 3.29
CA PHE A 246 5.03 9.75 2.54
C PHE A 246 4.68 9.62 1.04
N SER A 247 4.24 8.44 0.60
CA SER A 247 3.96 8.17 -0.82
C SER A 247 2.72 8.87 -1.35
N LYS A 248 1.73 9.23 -0.48
CA LYS A 248 0.41 9.74 -0.89
C LYS A 248 0.33 11.25 -0.68
N ALA A 249 -0.16 11.71 0.44
CA ALA A 249 -0.37 13.15 0.71
C ALA A 249 0.90 14.01 0.58
N TYR A 250 2.05 13.45 0.87
CA TYR A 250 3.33 14.15 0.77
C TYR A 250 4.00 14.06 -0.62
N GLY A 251 3.42 13.33 -1.59
CA GLY A 251 3.92 13.27 -2.96
C GLY A 251 5.27 12.56 -3.16
N LEU A 252 5.72 11.75 -2.20
CA LEU A 252 7.04 11.12 -2.21
C LEU A 252 6.99 9.61 -2.53
N ALA A 253 6.09 9.18 -3.42
CA ALA A 253 5.94 7.77 -3.78
C ALA A 253 7.26 7.13 -4.23
N GLY A 254 8.05 7.83 -5.04
CA GLY A 254 9.35 7.37 -5.54
C GLY A 254 10.46 7.35 -4.50
N ALA A 255 10.34 8.11 -3.40
CA ALA A 255 11.36 8.16 -2.34
C ALA A 255 11.32 6.92 -1.42
N ARG A 256 10.25 6.13 -1.45
CA ARG A 256 10.07 4.90 -0.68
C ARG A 256 10.23 5.09 0.82
N ILE A 257 9.46 5.99 1.42
CA ILE A 257 9.47 6.24 2.87
C ILE A 257 8.07 6.02 3.45
N GLY A 258 8.01 5.23 4.50
CA GLY A 258 6.85 5.04 5.36
C GLY A 258 7.29 4.84 6.81
N TYR A 259 6.34 4.82 7.70
CA TYR A 259 6.62 4.57 9.12
C TYR A 259 5.47 3.84 9.79
N ALA A 260 5.77 3.20 10.92
CA ALA A 260 4.77 2.61 11.79
C ALA A 260 4.81 3.27 13.16
N LEU A 261 3.62 3.36 13.77
CA LEU A 261 3.38 3.83 15.13
C LEU A 261 2.84 2.67 15.96
N GLY A 262 3.43 2.42 17.11
CA GLY A 262 3.00 1.34 18.00
C GLY A 262 3.77 1.27 19.31
N ALA A 263 3.44 0.30 20.14
CA ALA A 263 4.11 0.07 21.40
C ALA A 263 5.62 -0.16 21.22
N PRO A 264 6.46 0.36 22.12
CA PRO A 264 7.92 0.26 22.02
C PRO A 264 8.42 -1.17 21.84
N GLU A 265 7.77 -2.16 22.44
CA GLU A 265 8.11 -3.58 22.34
C GLU A 265 7.94 -4.10 20.92
N ILE A 266 6.85 -3.70 20.22
CA ILE A 266 6.60 -4.07 18.83
C ILE A 266 7.62 -3.35 17.93
N ILE A 267 7.83 -2.07 18.15
CA ILE A 267 8.77 -1.25 17.36
C ILE A 267 10.20 -1.79 17.48
N ALA A 268 10.65 -2.13 18.70
CA ALA A 268 11.98 -2.70 18.93
C ALA A 268 12.19 -4.06 18.24
N ALA A 269 11.11 -4.82 18.00
CA ALA A 269 11.21 -6.11 17.31
C ALA A 269 11.66 -5.95 15.85
N PHE A 270 11.33 -4.84 15.19
CA PHE A 270 11.78 -4.57 13.81
C PHE A 270 13.31 -4.47 13.72
N ASP A 271 13.99 -3.96 14.74
CA ASP A 271 15.47 -3.85 14.75
C ASP A 271 16.18 -5.22 14.68
N LYS A 272 15.47 -6.33 14.98
CA LYS A 272 16.01 -7.69 14.89
C LYS A 272 16.17 -8.19 13.46
N ILE A 273 15.38 -7.64 12.50
CA ILE A 273 15.24 -8.25 11.18
C ILE A 273 15.30 -7.23 10.01
N ARG A 274 15.07 -5.94 10.25
CA ARG A 274 15.04 -4.95 9.17
C ARG A 274 16.41 -4.74 8.55
N ASN A 275 16.45 -4.34 7.29
CA ASN A 275 17.67 -3.84 6.67
C ASN A 275 18.02 -2.47 7.27
N HIS A 276 19.22 -2.36 7.87
CA HIS A 276 19.63 -1.17 8.60
C HIS A 276 19.84 0.06 7.68
N PHE A 277 20.24 -0.14 6.45
CA PHE A 277 20.56 0.94 5.50
C PHE A 277 19.58 1.03 4.32
N ALA A 278 18.38 0.49 4.47
CA ALA A 278 17.38 0.47 3.41
C ALA A 278 16.88 1.87 3.01
N ILE A 279 16.82 2.80 3.97
CA ILE A 279 16.32 4.16 3.72
C ILE A 279 17.45 5.04 3.23
N SER A 280 17.32 5.54 2.01
CA SER A 280 18.32 6.41 1.42
C SER A 280 18.42 7.75 2.15
N ARG A 281 19.62 8.35 2.14
CA ARG A 281 19.85 9.70 2.68
C ARG A 281 18.94 10.74 2.03
N VAL A 282 18.75 10.63 0.72
CA VAL A 282 17.88 11.52 -0.06
C VAL A 282 16.42 11.38 0.38
N GLY A 283 15.95 10.13 0.57
CA GLY A 283 14.60 9.87 1.05
C GLY A 283 14.37 10.41 2.47
N GLN A 284 15.33 10.21 3.40
CA GLN A 284 15.22 10.76 4.76
C GLN A 284 15.13 12.28 4.78
N ALA A 285 15.96 12.96 3.98
CA ALA A 285 15.94 14.42 3.86
C ALA A 285 14.62 14.94 3.30
N GLY A 286 14.13 14.32 2.20
CA GLY A 286 12.86 14.70 1.58
C GLY A 286 11.66 14.49 2.50
N ALA A 287 11.60 13.35 3.19
CA ALA A 287 10.53 13.05 4.13
C ALA A 287 10.49 14.01 5.33
N LEU A 288 11.66 14.33 5.89
CA LEU A 288 11.76 15.29 6.98
C LEU A 288 11.28 16.69 6.55
N ALA A 289 11.75 17.18 5.41
CA ALA A 289 11.34 18.48 4.89
C ALA A 289 9.85 18.53 4.53
N ALA A 290 9.30 17.45 3.94
CA ALA A 290 7.87 17.33 3.65
C ALA A 290 7.02 17.34 4.92
N LEU A 291 7.43 16.60 5.96
CA LEU A 291 6.74 16.57 7.25
C LEU A 291 6.68 17.96 7.90
N LEU A 292 7.74 18.73 7.80
CA LEU A 292 7.82 20.08 8.39
C LEU A 292 7.06 21.12 7.58
N ASP A 293 6.66 20.82 6.33
CA ASP A 293 5.91 21.73 5.47
C ASP A 293 4.40 21.46 5.51
N GLN A 294 3.81 21.71 6.68
CA GLN A 294 2.38 21.49 6.90
C GLN A 294 1.49 22.45 6.09
N ALA A 295 2.01 23.60 5.70
CA ALA A 295 1.29 24.54 4.83
C ALA A 295 1.07 23.93 3.43
N TYR A 296 2.09 23.30 2.85
CA TYR A 296 1.96 22.61 1.57
C TYR A 296 1.04 21.38 1.69
N LEU A 297 1.11 20.62 2.77
CA LEU A 297 0.19 19.50 3.01
C LEU A 297 -1.26 19.99 3.04
N HIS A 298 -1.55 21.11 3.69
CA HIS A 298 -2.88 21.71 3.68
C HIS A 298 -3.34 22.07 2.26
N GLU A 299 -2.48 22.68 1.47
CA GLU A 299 -2.78 22.99 0.05
C GLU A 299 -3.08 21.72 -0.76
N VAL A 300 -2.29 20.65 -0.58
CA VAL A 300 -2.52 19.36 -1.22
C VAL A 300 -3.89 18.78 -0.85
N ARG A 301 -4.28 18.86 0.42
CA ARG A 301 -5.61 18.38 0.90
C ARG A 301 -6.74 19.10 0.15
N GLU A 302 -6.66 20.42 0.01
CA GLU A 302 -7.66 21.21 -0.73
C GLU A 302 -7.69 20.85 -2.22
N ARG A 303 -6.54 20.70 -2.86
CA ARG A 303 -6.46 20.25 -4.25
C ARG A 303 -7.05 18.86 -4.45
N VAL A 304 -6.80 17.93 -3.55
CA VAL A 304 -7.37 16.57 -3.60
C VAL A 304 -8.88 16.62 -3.38
N ARG A 305 -9.39 17.46 -2.46
CA ARG A 305 -10.83 17.65 -2.24
C ARG A 305 -11.50 18.14 -3.52
N HIS A 306 -10.96 19.22 -4.14
CA HIS A 306 -11.46 19.76 -5.40
C HIS A 306 -11.46 18.70 -6.52
N ALA A 307 -10.36 17.94 -6.68
CA ALA A 307 -10.27 16.89 -7.69
C ALA A 307 -11.29 15.76 -7.47
N ARG A 308 -11.59 15.38 -6.20
CA ARG A 308 -12.66 14.43 -5.88
C ARG A 308 -14.04 14.94 -6.31
N GLU A 309 -14.34 16.21 -6.05
CA GLU A 309 -15.60 16.86 -6.46
C GLU A 309 -15.73 16.92 -7.99
N THR A 310 -14.65 17.27 -8.68
CA THR A 310 -14.59 17.28 -10.15
C THR A 310 -14.84 15.88 -10.72
N LEU A 311 -14.16 14.85 -10.19
CA LEU A 311 -14.39 13.46 -10.59
C LEU A 311 -15.82 13.00 -10.31
N GLY A 312 -16.42 13.42 -9.19
CA GLY A 312 -17.82 13.17 -8.86
C GLY A 312 -18.77 13.79 -9.89
N SER A 313 -18.49 15.02 -10.30
CA SER A 313 -19.27 15.73 -11.35
C SER A 313 -19.15 15.06 -12.71
N ILE A 314 -17.94 14.63 -13.11
CA ILE A 314 -17.70 13.90 -14.35
C ILE A 314 -18.49 12.58 -14.34
N ALA A 315 -18.42 11.81 -13.26
CA ALA A 315 -19.15 10.55 -13.14
C ALA A 315 -20.67 10.74 -13.27
N ALA A 316 -21.22 11.74 -12.56
CA ALA A 316 -22.65 12.05 -12.55
C ALA A 316 -23.17 12.43 -13.94
N GLN A 317 -22.41 13.18 -14.74
CA GLN A 317 -22.75 13.55 -16.12
C GLN A 317 -22.96 12.33 -17.04
N HIS A 318 -22.38 11.18 -16.68
CA HIS A 318 -22.46 9.93 -17.44
C HIS A 318 -23.26 8.83 -16.73
N GLY A 319 -24.05 9.19 -15.71
CA GLY A 319 -24.90 8.25 -14.97
C GLY A 319 -24.12 7.24 -14.11
N MET A 320 -22.83 7.50 -13.86
CA MET A 320 -22.01 6.68 -12.97
C MET A 320 -22.14 7.16 -11.51
N ARG A 321 -22.06 6.22 -10.57
CA ARG A 321 -22.07 6.50 -9.13
C ARG A 321 -20.66 6.43 -8.55
N CYS A 322 -20.21 7.49 -7.89
CA CYS A 322 -18.98 7.45 -7.12
C CYS A 322 -19.22 6.83 -5.74
N LEU A 323 -18.32 5.97 -5.30
CA LEU A 323 -18.24 5.58 -3.90
C LEU A 323 -17.68 6.76 -3.07
N PRO A 324 -18.14 6.96 -1.82
CA PRO A 324 -17.54 7.97 -0.94
C PRO A 324 -16.04 7.72 -0.77
N SER A 325 -15.24 8.78 -0.88
CA SER A 325 -13.78 8.65 -0.83
C SER A 325 -13.13 9.64 0.12
N ALA A 326 -12.23 9.12 0.98
CA ALA A 326 -11.31 9.87 1.83
C ALA A 326 -9.84 9.69 1.39
N THR A 327 -9.61 9.35 0.11
CA THR A 327 -8.30 9.08 -0.48
C THR A 327 -7.97 10.06 -1.59
N ASN A 328 -6.82 9.92 -2.26
CA ASN A 328 -6.50 10.66 -3.49
C ASN A 328 -6.97 9.95 -4.77
N PHE A 329 -8.08 9.26 -4.70
CA PHE A 329 -8.75 8.65 -5.86
C PHE A 329 -10.24 8.55 -5.62
N VAL A 330 -11.00 8.32 -6.68
CA VAL A 330 -12.44 8.02 -6.62
C VAL A 330 -12.68 6.69 -7.32
N THR A 331 -13.46 5.83 -6.68
CA THR A 331 -13.93 4.56 -7.26
C THR A 331 -15.33 4.78 -7.81
N MET A 332 -15.48 4.60 -9.13
CA MET A 332 -16.69 4.90 -9.91
C MET A 332 -17.34 3.60 -10.35
N ASP A 333 -18.56 3.38 -9.94
CA ASP A 333 -19.42 2.27 -10.38
C ASP A 333 -19.85 2.51 -11.84
N CYS A 334 -19.50 1.60 -12.73
CA CYS A 334 -19.84 1.69 -14.16
C CYS A 334 -21.31 1.34 -14.47
N GLY A 335 -22.12 1.05 -13.46
CA GLY A 335 -23.57 0.79 -13.58
C GLY A 335 -23.95 -0.59 -14.12
N LYS A 336 -22.97 -1.47 -14.37
CA LYS A 336 -23.15 -2.86 -14.83
C LYS A 336 -22.17 -3.77 -14.06
N ASP A 337 -21.90 -4.94 -14.59
CA ASP A 337 -21.02 -5.94 -13.99
C ASP A 337 -19.51 -5.68 -14.24
N GLY A 338 -18.66 -6.55 -13.68
CA GLY A 338 -17.22 -6.48 -13.88
C GLY A 338 -16.76 -6.76 -15.32
N ALA A 339 -17.56 -7.41 -16.15
CA ALA A 339 -17.25 -7.59 -17.56
C ALA A 339 -17.33 -6.25 -18.30
N PHE A 340 -18.36 -5.46 -18.01
CA PHE A 340 -18.50 -4.11 -18.56
C PHE A 340 -17.39 -3.18 -18.08
N ALA A 341 -17.08 -3.17 -16.78
CA ALA A 341 -16.00 -2.32 -16.24
C ALA A 341 -14.64 -2.65 -16.88
N ARG A 342 -14.35 -3.93 -17.16
CA ARG A 342 -13.15 -4.33 -17.93
C ARG A 342 -13.11 -3.78 -19.34
N LEU A 343 -14.27 -3.73 -20.02
CA LEU A 343 -14.37 -3.10 -21.35
C LEU A 343 -14.12 -1.60 -21.25
N VAL A 344 -14.72 -0.90 -20.28
CA VAL A 344 -14.48 0.53 -20.05
C VAL A 344 -13.00 0.80 -19.80
N LEU A 345 -12.34 0.00 -18.95
CA LEU A 345 -10.89 0.09 -18.70
C LEU A 345 -10.08 -0.07 -19.99
N SER A 346 -10.41 -1.07 -20.81
CA SER A 346 -9.76 -1.31 -22.11
C SER A 346 -9.95 -0.12 -23.05
N GLU A 347 -11.15 0.42 -23.13
CA GLU A 347 -11.46 1.54 -24.02
C GLU A 347 -10.78 2.85 -23.58
N LEU A 348 -10.63 3.08 -22.28
CA LEU A 348 -9.84 4.20 -21.75
C LEU A 348 -8.36 4.02 -22.10
N THR A 349 -7.83 2.80 -21.97
CA THR A 349 -6.45 2.46 -22.34
C THR A 349 -6.20 2.75 -23.83
N GLU A 350 -7.12 2.38 -24.74
CA GLU A 350 -7.02 2.69 -26.17
C GLU A 350 -7.03 4.19 -26.47
N ARG A 351 -7.64 4.98 -25.58
CA ARG A 351 -7.67 6.47 -25.64
C ARG A 351 -6.52 7.13 -24.90
N ASN A 352 -5.49 6.34 -24.55
CA ASN A 352 -4.29 6.79 -23.83
C ASN A 352 -4.56 7.38 -22.44
N VAL A 353 -5.64 6.92 -21.78
CA VAL A 353 -5.96 7.25 -20.39
C VAL A 353 -5.72 6.03 -19.52
N PHE A 354 -4.74 6.13 -18.61
CA PHE A 354 -4.43 5.05 -17.69
C PHE A 354 -5.22 5.22 -16.39
N VAL A 355 -6.15 4.31 -16.15
CA VAL A 355 -6.86 4.14 -14.87
C VAL A 355 -6.71 2.70 -14.39
N ARG A 356 -7.23 2.38 -13.23
CA ARG A 356 -7.29 1.00 -12.73
C ARG A 356 -8.72 0.61 -12.38
N MET A 357 -8.91 -0.68 -12.08
CA MET A 357 -10.14 -1.21 -11.54
C MET A 357 -9.85 -2.15 -10.37
N PRO A 358 -10.75 -2.26 -9.38
CA PRO A 358 -10.70 -3.34 -8.39
C PRO A 358 -10.79 -4.71 -9.07
N GLY A 359 -10.02 -5.68 -8.55
CA GLY A 359 -9.86 -6.97 -9.23
C GLY A 359 -10.91 -8.02 -8.89
N VAL A 360 -11.77 -7.79 -7.88
CA VAL A 360 -12.69 -8.79 -7.34
C VAL A 360 -14.06 -8.21 -6.97
N PRO A 361 -15.15 -9.02 -7.06
CA PRO A 361 -16.47 -8.63 -6.58
C PRO A 361 -16.47 -8.23 -5.09
N PRO A 362 -17.35 -7.29 -4.68
CA PRO A 362 -18.35 -6.61 -5.51
C PRO A 362 -17.80 -5.39 -6.26
N LEU A 363 -16.55 -4.99 -6.02
CA LEU A 363 -15.99 -3.75 -6.56
C LEU A 363 -15.43 -3.87 -7.98
N ASP A 364 -15.35 -5.08 -8.55
CA ASP A 364 -14.90 -5.29 -9.94
C ASP A 364 -15.82 -4.68 -11.00
N ARG A 365 -17.01 -4.18 -10.60
CA ARG A 365 -17.91 -3.38 -11.43
C ARG A 365 -17.48 -1.91 -11.57
N CYS A 366 -16.42 -1.50 -10.89
CA CYS A 366 -15.95 -0.12 -10.80
C CYS A 366 -14.64 0.09 -11.57
N ILE A 367 -14.38 1.33 -11.97
CA ILE A 367 -13.04 1.84 -12.29
C ILE A 367 -12.56 2.72 -11.13
N ARG A 368 -11.25 2.85 -10.95
CA ARG A 368 -10.63 3.69 -9.92
C ARG A 368 -9.74 4.74 -10.58
N VAL A 369 -10.04 6.01 -10.33
CA VAL A 369 -9.42 7.17 -10.95
C VAL A 369 -8.73 8.03 -9.91
N SER A 370 -7.42 8.26 -10.03
CA SER A 370 -6.65 9.11 -9.12
C SER A 370 -7.02 10.58 -9.27
N CYS A 371 -7.04 11.31 -8.16
CA CYS A 371 -7.12 12.76 -8.14
C CYS A 371 -5.87 13.37 -8.81
N SER A 372 -6.07 14.38 -9.66
CA SER A 372 -5.02 15.00 -10.43
C SER A 372 -5.33 16.46 -10.74
N SER A 373 -4.50 17.11 -11.55
CA SER A 373 -4.74 18.48 -12.03
C SER A 373 -6.01 18.58 -12.86
N ASP A 374 -6.56 19.79 -12.96
CA ASP A 374 -7.76 20.05 -13.78
C ASP A 374 -7.54 19.66 -15.25
N GLU A 375 -6.31 19.86 -15.78
CA GLU A 375 -5.95 19.46 -17.12
C GLU A 375 -5.99 17.93 -17.30
N ASP A 376 -5.44 17.17 -16.38
CA ASP A 376 -5.49 15.70 -16.42
C ASP A 376 -6.93 15.19 -16.33
N LEU A 377 -7.75 15.81 -15.47
CA LEU A 377 -9.16 15.45 -15.31
C LEU A 377 -10.00 15.82 -16.52
N ARG A 378 -9.64 16.91 -17.24
CA ARG A 378 -10.26 17.27 -18.52
C ARG A 378 -10.01 16.21 -19.59
N ILE A 379 -8.76 15.71 -19.73
CA ILE A 379 -8.41 14.64 -20.66
C ILE A 379 -9.24 13.37 -20.36
N PHE A 380 -9.36 13.02 -19.08
CA PHE A 380 -10.20 11.89 -18.65
C PHE A 380 -11.69 12.11 -19.01
N SER A 381 -12.21 13.31 -18.73
CA SER A 381 -13.60 13.68 -19.00
C SER A 381 -13.95 13.60 -20.51
N GLU A 382 -13.04 13.99 -21.37
CA GLU A 382 -13.19 13.93 -22.84
C GLU A 382 -13.15 12.49 -23.37
N ALA A 383 -12.33 11.63 -22.75
CA ALA A 383 -12.19 10.23 -23.16
C ALA A 383 -13.34 9.32 -22.68
N LEU A 384 -13.93 9.61 -21.52
CA LEU A 384 -14.88 8.74 -20.83
C LEU A 384 -16.14 8.42 -21.64
N PRO A 385 -16.86 9.39 -22.26
CA PRO A 385 -18.10 9.11 -22.99
C PRO A 385 -17.89 8.18 -24.18
N GLY A 386 -16.79 8.36 -24.92
CA GLY A 386 -16.41 7.47 -26.01
C GLY A 386 -16.09 6.05 -25.52
N ALA A 387 -15.39 5.95 -24.40
CA ALA A 387 -15.07 4.67 -23.79
C ALA A 387 -16.31 3.90 -23.33
N LEU A 388 -17.25 4.58 -22.69
CA LEU A 388 -18.53 3.99 -22.25
C LEU A 388 -19.34 3.48 -23.45
N LYS A 389 -19.51 4.32 -24.50
CA LYS A 389 -20.25 3.96 -25.73
C LYS A 389 -19.67 2.74 -26.43
N ASP A 390 -18.34 2.69 -26.59
CA ASP A 390 -17.68 1.56 -27.26
C ASP A 390 -17.69 0.30 -26.41
N ALA A 391 -17.60 0.41 -25.08
CA ALA A 391 -17.78 -0.69 -24.16
C ALA A 391 -19.19 -1.29 -24.23
N GLU A 392 -20.22 -0.46 -24.31
CA GLU A 392 -21.62 -0.91 -24.51
C GLU A 392 -21.80 -1.68 -25.80
N ARG A 393 -21.29 -1.14 -26.92
CA ARG A 393 -21.34 -1.80 -28.23
C ARG A 393 -20.66 -3.18 -28.18
N LYS A 394 -19.49 -3.29 -27.56
CA LYS A 394 -18.72 -4.53 -27.41
C LYS A 394 -19.41 -5.54 -26.49
N LEU A 395 -20.14 -5.09 -25.48
CA LEU A 395 -20.93 -5.96 -24.61
C LEU A 395 -22.14 -6.56 -25.30
N GLY A 396 -22.83 -5.74 -26.13
CA GLY A 396 -24.01 -6.17 -26.90
C GLY A 396 -23.72 -7.06 -28.12
N SER A 397 -22.45 -7.17 -28.53
CA SER A 397 -21.99 -8.01 -29.64
C SER A 397 -21.47 -9.39 -29.22
N LYS A 398 -21.50 -9.71 -27.93
CA LYS A 398 -21.19 -11.03 -27.36
C LYS A 398 -22.47 -11.76 -26.99
#